data_3e69a6f8a90539c9ce03e57a54da2b41
#
_entry.id   3e69a6f8a90539c9ce03e57a54da2b41
#
_cell.length_a   1.000
_cell.length_b   1.000
_cell.length_c   1.000
_cell.angle_alpha   90.00
_cell.angle_beta   90.00
_cell.angle_gamma   90.00
#
_symmetry.space_group_name_H-M   'P 1'
#
loop_
_entity.id
_entity.type
_entity.pdbx_description
1 polymer ?
#
loop_
_entity_poly.entity_id
_entity_poly.type
_entity_poly.pdbx_seq_one_letter_code
_entity_poly.pdbx_strand_id
1 'polypeptide(L)'
;MIIKINMQSEVPIYLQLRNEIVKGIGRGEFEPGESLPTVRQMATDLGINTMTVSKAYQLLKAEGFLETDRRKGTTICYPNSSAPQDNRFDEKLADELELLSAEAKFHGMTLTDFLELCQRAFNEMEVTTK
;
A
#
# COMPACT_ATOMS: atom_id res chain seq x y z
N MET A 1 -6.72 0.34 -12.54
CA MET A 1 -5.50 0.33 -11.70
C MET A 1 -4.28 0.57 -12.56
N ILE A 2 -3.49 1.54 -12.17
CA ILE A 2 -2.24 1.81 -12.87
C ILE A 2 -1.11 1.56 -11.88
N ILE A 3 -0.32 0.55 -12.16
CA ILE A 3 0.82 0.19 -11.31
C ILE A 3 2.10 0.57 -12.03
N LYS A 4 2.87 1.43 -11.39
CA LYS A 4 4.12 1.91 -11.96
C LYS A 4 5.30 1.26 -11.24
N ILE A 5 6.08 0.49 -11.97
CA ILE A 5 7.27 -0.17 -11.44
C ILE A 5 8.49 0.52 -12.05
N ASN A 6 9.40 0.94 -11.20
CA ASN A 6 10.64 1.57 -11.63
C ASN A 6 11.78 0.58 -11.47
N MET A 7 12.23 0.02 -12.59
CA MET A 7 13.32 -0.97 -12.57
C MET A 7 14.65 -0.36 -12.17
N GLN A 8 14.78 0.97 -12.24
CA GLN A 8 16.02 1.66 -11.87
C GLN A 8 16.08 2.03 -10.41
N SER A 9 14.97 1.87 -9.67
CA SER A 9 14.92 2.23 -8.28
C SER A 9 15.69 1.22 -7.42
N GLU A 10 16.25 1.70 -6.30
CA GLU A 10 16.88 0.82 -5.32
C GLU A 10 15.86 0.04 -4.50
N VAL A 11 14.61 0.46 -4.56
CA VAL A 11 13.54 -0.24 -3.84
C VAL A 11 13.23 -1.55 -4.57
N PRO A 12 13.26 -2.69 -3.87
CA PRO A 12 12.95 -3.97 -4.51
C PRO A 12 11.59 -3.94 -5.20
N ILE A 13 11.50 -4.65 -6.32
CA ILE A 13 10.27 -4.60 -7.12
C ILE A 13 9.06 -5.10 -6.35
N TYR A 14 9.22 -6.17 -5.55
CA TYR A 14 8.08 -6.68 -4.79
C TYR A 14 7.54 -5.63 -3.82
N LEU A 15 8.43 -4.80 -3.27
CA LEU A 15 8.02 -3.77 -2.34
C LEU A 15 7.35 -2.61 -3.07
N GLN A 16 7.85 -2.27 -4.26
CA GLN A 16 7.19 -1.27 -5.09
C GLN A 16 5.76 -1.71 -5.43
N LEU A 17 5.60 -2.97 -5.80
CA LEU A 17 4.29 -3.51 -6.13
C LEU A 17 3.38 -3.47 -4.91
N ARG A 18 3.89 -3.92 -3.75
CA ARG A 18 3.13 -3.83 -2.51
C ARG A 18 2.66 -2.41 -2.27
N ASN A 19 3.56 -1.44 -2.40
CA ASN A 19 3.25 -0.04 -2.13
C ASN A 19 2.21 0.51 -3.12
N GLU A 20 2.30 0.14 -4.39
CA GLU A 20 1.34 0.60 -5.39
C GLU A 20 -0.05 0.04 -5.12
N ILE A 21 -0.13 -1.20 -4.69
CA ILE A 21 -1.43 -1.79 -4.36
C ILE A 21 -2.03 -1.10 -3.15
N VAL A 22 -1.23 -0.85 -2.11
CA VAL A 22 -1.72 -0.14 -0.91
C VAL A 22 -2.22 1.25 -1.28
N LYS A 23 -1.48 1.97 -2.12
CA LYS A 23 -1.92 3.29 -2.57
C LYS A 23 -3.23 3.21 -3.33
N GLY A 24 -3.38 2.19 -4.18
CA GLY A 24 -4.64 2.00 -4.90
C GLY A 24 -5.80 1.73 -3.96
N ILE A 25 -5.56 0.94 -2.92
CA ILE A 25 -6.60 0.71 -1.91
C ILE A 25 -6.95 2.02 -1.20
N GLY A 26 -5.94 2.79 -0.84
CA GLY A 26 -6.16 4.07 -0.16
C GLY A 26 -6.94 5.06 -1.00
N ARG A 27 -6.72 5.04 -2.31
CA ARG A 27 -7.45 5.93 -3.22
C ARG A 27 -8.84 5.43 -3.58
N GLY A 28 -9.19 4.21 -3.13
CA GLY A 28 -10.47 3.63 -3.47
C GLY A 28 -10.53 3.01 -4.86
N GLU A 29 -9.37 2.83 -5.49
CA GLU A 29 -9.32 2.16 -6.80
C GLU A 29 -9.63 0.67 -6.69
N PHE A 30 -9.39 0.11 -5.53
CA PHE A 30 -9.77 -1.27 -5.21
C PHE A 30 -10.75 -1.24 -4.05
N GLU A 31 -11.90 -1.87 -4.24
CA GLU A 31 -12.91 -1.88 -3.17
C GLU A 31 -12.81 -3.15 -2.34
N PRO A 32 -13.20 -3.09 -1.08
CA PRO A 32 -13.22 -4.30 -0.24
C PRO A 32 -13.99 -5.42 -0.92
N GLY A 33 -13.43 -6.60 -0.88
CA GLY A 33 -14.04 -7.78 -1.51
C GLY A 33 -13.75 -7.93 -2.98
N GLU A 34 -13.16 -6.92 -3.61
CA GLU A 34 -12.82 -6.98 -5.03
C GLU A 34 -11.68 -7.95 -5.24
N SER A 35 -11.73 -8.69 -6.34
CA SER A 35 -10.67 -9.63 -6.70
C SER A 35 -9.54 -8.92 -7.40
N LEU A 36 -8.31 -9.28 -7.04
CA LEU A 36 -7.14 -8.84 -7.77
C LEU A 36 -6.81 -9.86 -8.85
N PRO A 37 -6.06 -9.46 -9.89
CA PRO A 37 -5.55 -10.43 -10.85
C PRO A 37 -4.77 -11.53 -10.15
N THR A 38 -4.74 -12.72 -10.74
CA THR A 38 -3.91 -13.80 -10.20
C THR A 38 -2.45 -13.38 -10.25
N VAL A 39 -1.62 -14.08 -9.46
CA VAL A 39 -0.17 -13.83 -9.49
C VAL A 39 0.36 -13.91 -10.91
N ARG A 40 -0.05 -14.95 -11.64
CA ARG A 40 0.43 -15.13 -13.02
C ARG A 40 -0.02 -14.00 -13.93
N GLN A 41 -1.29 -13.60 -13.81
CA GLN A 41 -1.81 -12.53 -14.65
C GLN A 41 -1.12 -11.21 -14.36
N MET A 42 -0.95 -10.88 -13.08
CA MET A 42 -0.28 -9.66 -12.68
C MET A 42 1.17 -9.65 -13.19
N ALA A 43 1.86 -10.79 -13.07
CA ALA A 43 3.25 -10.87 -13.53
C ALA A 43 3.32 -10.65 -15.05
N THR A 44 2.39 -11.23 -15.78
CA THR A 44 2.33 -11.07 -17.24
C THR A 44 2.05 -9.62 -17.59
N ASP A 45 1.06 -9.01 -16.93
CA ASP A 45 0.66 -7.64 -17.23
C ASP A 45 1.78 -6.65 -16.94
N LEU A 46 2.55 -6.89 -15.90
CA LEU A 46 3.62 -5.97 -15.52
C LEU A 46 4.98 -6.34 -16.12
N GLY A 47 5.07 -7.53 -16.72
CA GLY A 47 6.34 -7.98 -17.28
C GLY A 47 7.38 -8.30 -16.23
N ILE A 48 6.97 -8.83 -15.09
CA ILE A 48 7.89 -9.16 -14.01
C ILE A 48 7.72 -10.63 -13.62
N ASN A 49 8.64 -11.09 -12.77
CA ASN A 49 8.69 -12.48 -12.34
C ASN A 49 7.51 -12.83 -11.44
N THR A 50 6.94 -14.02 -11.66
CA THR A 50 5.81 -14.48 -10.84
C THR A 50 6.17 -14.59 -9.38
N MET A 51 7.40 -14.97 -9.06
CA MET A 51 7.82 -15.07 -7.66
C MET A 51 7.85 -13.71 -6.98
N THR A 52 8.18 -12.67 -7.74
CA THR A 52 8.17 -11.30 -7.22
C THR A 52 6.74 -10.87 -6.89
N VAL A 53 5.79 -11.17 -7.77
CA VAL A 53 4.38 -10.86 -7.51
C VAL A 53 3.88 -11.66 -6.31
N SER A 54 4.25 -12.96 -6.27
CA SER A 54 3.83 -13.81 -5.16
C SER A 54 4.32 -13.26 -3.83
N LYS A 55 5.56 -12.79 -3.80
CA LYS A 55 6.14 -12.23 -2.57
C LYS A 55 5.36 -10.98 -2.13
N ALA A 56 5.02 -10.11 -3.08
CA ALA A 56 4.24 -8.92 -2.77
C ALA A 56 2.86 -9.29 -2.23
N TYR A 57 2.19 -10.25 -2.87
CA TYR A 57 0.86 -10.67 -2.42
C TYR A 57 0.91 -11.30 -1.04
N GLN A 58 1.95 -12.11 -0.77
CA GLN A 58 2.09 -12.73 0.54
C GLN A 58 2.31 -11.68 1.63
N LEU A 59 3.11 -10.67 1.34
CA LEU A 59 3.34 -9.58 2.28
C LEU A 59 2.04 -8.85 2.57
N LEU A 60 1.27 -8.56 1.53
CA LEU A 60 -0.02 -7.88 1.69
C LEU A 60 -1.01 -8.71 2.50
N LYS A 61 -0.98 -10.04 2.31
CA LYS A 61 -1.82 -10.91 3.13
C LYS A 61 -1.40 -10.88 4.58
N ALA A 62 -0.10 -10.92 4.84
CA ALA A 62 0.41 -10.87 6.20
C ALA A 62 0.07 -9.57 6.89
N GLU A 63 0.00 -8.49 6.13
CA GLU A 63 -0.31 -7.16 6.66
C GLU A 63 -1.81 -6.90 6.77
N GLY A 64 -2.64 -7.80 6.25
CA GLY A 64 -4.07 -7.66 6.38
C GLY A 64 -4.76 -6.92 5.27
N PHE A 65 -4.07 -6.61 4.18
CA PHE A 65 -4.70 -5.94 3.04
C PHE A 65 -5.39 -6.92 2.11
N LEU A 66 -4.89 -8.13 2.00
CA LEU A 66 -5.42 -9.13 1.08
C LEU A 66 -5.75 -10.41 1.82
N GLU A 67 -6.68 -11.17 1.25
CA GLU A 67 -7.01 -12.49 1.75
C GLU A 67 -7.33 -13.39 0.58
N THR A 68 -7.32 -14.69 0.83
CA THR A 68 -7.65 -15.68 -0.20
C THR A 68 -9.10 -16.11 -0.03
N ASP A 69 -9.87 -15.98 -1.08
CA ASP A 69 -11.24 -16.44 -1.13
C ASP A 69 -11.29 -17.63 -2.07
N ARG A 70 -11.97 -18.70 -1.64
CA ARG A 70 -12.00 -19.93 -2.43
C ARG A 70 -12.60 -19.73 -3.82
N ARG A 71 -13.57 -18.83 -3.92
CA ARG A 71 -14.28 -18.62 -5.17
C ARG A 71 -13.68 -17.51 -6.02
N LYS A 72 -13.19 -16.47 -5.34
CA LYS A 72 -12.75 -15.27 -6.03
C LYS A 72 -11.24 -15.15 -6.17
N GLY A 73 -10.49 -16.03 -5.49
CA GLY A 73 -9.04 -15.92 -5.49
C GLY A 73 -8.57 -14.93 -4.46
N THR A 74 -7.62 -14.07 -4.85
CA THR A 74 -7.09 -13.06 -3.95
C THR A 74 -8.00 -11.83 -3.98
N THR A 75 -8.47 -11.41 -2.81
CA THR A 75 -9.40 -10.28 -2.71
C THR A 75 -8.90 -9.27 -1.70
N ILE A 76 -9.42 -8.05 -1.81
CA ILE A 76 -9.15 -6.98 -0.87
C ILE A 76 -9.93 -7.23 0.40
N CYS A 77 -9.24 -7.16 1.55
CA CYS A 77 -9.91 -7.31 2.84
C CYS A 77 -10.83 -6.16 3.13
N TYR A 78 -11.86 -6.42 3.94
CA TYR A 78 -12.71 -5.35 4.45
C TYR A 78 -12.00 -4.68 5.61
N PRO A 79 -11.97 -3.34 5.65
CA PRO A 79 -11.37 -2.64 6.78
C PRO A 79 -12.15 -2.93 8.04
N ASN A 80 -11.44 -3.00 9.16
CA ASN A 80 -12.06 -3.23 10.46
C ASN A 80 -12.88 -4.51 10.52
N SER A 81 -12.48 -5.51 9.72
CA SER A 81 -13.08 -6.82 9.87
C SER A 81 -12.82 -7.29 11.31
N SER A 82 -13.48 -8.36 11.70
CA SER A 82 -13.53 -8.84 13.07
C SER A 82 -12.20 -9.21 13.69
N ALA A 83 -11.09 -8.86 13.06
CA ALA A 83 -9.77 -9.13 13.62
C ALA A 83 -9.58 -8.34 14.91
N PRO A 84 -8.89 -8.92 15.91
CA PRO A 84 -8.58 -8.18 17.13
C PRO A 84 -7.83 -6.91 16.80
N GLN A 85 -8.03 -5.88 17.60
CA GLN A 85 -7.29 -4.66 17.40
C GLN A 85 -5.80 -4.93 17.46
N ASP A 86 -5.13 -4.51 16.42
CA ASP A 86 -3.71 -4.77 16.26
C ASP A 86 -3.01 -3.42 16.19
N ASN A 87 -2.10 -3.20 17.11
CA ASN A 87 -1.40 -1.92 17.21
C ASN A 87 -0.18 -1.83 16.29
N ARG A 88 0.04 -2.85 15.44
CA ARG A 88 1.23 -2.85 14.59
C ARG A 88 1.30 -1.63 13.68
N PHE A 89 0.15 -1.23 13.12
CA PHE A 89 0.18 -0.06 12.25
C PHE A 89 0.46 1.20 13.04
N ASP A 90 -0.12 1.33 14.24
CA ASP A 90 0.13 2.51 15.07
C ASP A 90 1.61 2.62 15.40
N GLU A 91 2.26 1.51 15.73
CA GLU A 91 3.69 1.51 16.03
C GLU A 91 4.51 1.86 14.79
N LYS A 92 4.15 1.29 13.66
CA LYS A 92 4.84 1.59 12.41
C LYS A 92 4.71 3.08 12.07
N LEU A 93 3.51 3.61 12.20
CA LEU A 93 3.25 5.01 11.90
C LEU A 93 4.09 5.91 12.82
N ALA A 94 4.12 5.60 14.12
CA ALA A 94 4.90 6.40 15.06
C ALA A 94 6.38 6.38 14.71
N ASP A 95 6.90 5.20 14.38
CA ASP A 95 8.32 5.07 14.03
C ASP A 95 8.67 5.86 12.77
N GLU A 96 7.81 5.74 11.75
CA GLU A 96 8.07 6.44 10.49
C GLU A 96 7.93 7.94 10.65
N LEU A 97 6.97 8.38 11.46
CA LEU A 97 6.81 9.80 11.71
C LEU A 97 7.99 10.36 12.48
N GLU A 98 8.53 9.60 13.41
CA GLU A 98 9.69 10.05 14.16
C GLU A 98 10.87 10.31 13.22
N LEU A 99 11.14 9.36 12.34
CA LEU A 99 12.24 9.51 11.38
C LEU A 99 12.00 10.67 10.44
N LEU A 100 10.80 10.74 9.87
CA LEU A 100 10.49 11.82 8.92
C LEU A 100 10.53 13.18 9.59
N SER A 101 10.09 13.26 10.86
CA SER A 101 10.14 14.51 11.61
C SER A 101 11.58 14.97 11.80
N ALA A 102 12.46 14.03 12.14
CA ALA A 102 13.87 14.36 12.30
C ALA A 102 14.48 14.87 11.00
N GLU A 103 14.16 14.19 9.89
CA GLU A 103 14.67 14.61 8.59
C GLU A 103 14.11 15.96 8.18
N ALA A 104 12.82 16.19 8.45
CA ALA A 104 12.19 17.47 8.12
C ALA A 104 12.85 18.61 8.89
N LYS A 105 13.13 18.39 10.16
CA LYS A 105 13.82 19.40 10.97
C LYS A 105 15.22 19.69 10.44
N PHE A 106 15.93 18.65 10.05
CA PHE A 106 17.28 18.84 9.51
C PHE A 106 17.23 19.71 8.25
N HIS A 107 16.21 19.56 7.43
CA HIS A 107 16.06 20.32 6.18
C HIS A 107 15.41 21.70 6.41
N GLY A 108 15.17 22.09 7.65
CA GLY A 108 14.65 23.42 7.95
C GLY A 108 13.15 23.58 7.78
N MET A 109 12.44 22.49 7.67
CA MET A 109 10.98 22.53 7.47
C MET A 109 10.30 22.96 8.79
N THR A 110 9.29 23.82 8.70
CA THR A 110 8.52 24.21 9.87
C THR A 110 7.42 23.18 10.12
N LEU A 111 6.87 23.19 11.34
CA LEU A 111 5.75 22.32 11.66
C LEU A 111 4.58 22.59 10.74
N THR A 112 4.30 23.86 10.45
CA THR A 112 3.20 24.22 9.56
C THR A 112 3.38 23.61 8.17
N ASP A 113 4.60 23.73 7.63
CA ASP A 113 4.92 23.16 6.32
C ASP A 113 4.75 21.65 6.33
N PHE A 114 5.24 21.01 7.39
CA PHE A 114 5.17 19.55 7.51
C PHE A 114 3.72 19.08 7.57
N LEU A 115 2.90 19.77 8.37
CA LEU A 115 1.50 19.39 8.50
C LEU A 115 0.72 19.63 7.19
N GLU A 116 1.07 20.69 6.47
CA GLU A 116 0.43 20.94 5.17
C GLU A 116 0.69 19.82 4.19
N LEU A 117 1.93 19.33 4.16
CA LEU A 117 2.27 18.23 3.27
C LEU A 117 1.55 16.95 3.67
N CYS A 118 1.45 16.70 4.99
CA CYS A 118 0.71 15.54 5.46
C CYS A 118 -0.76 15.63 5.06
N GLN A 119 -1.35 16.78 5.23
CA GLN A 119 -2.76 16.97 4.89
C GLN A 119 -3.00 16.78 3.41
N ARG A 120 -2.12 17.34 2.59
CA ARG A 120 -2.22 17.19 1.14
C ARG A 120 -2.12 15.73 0.73
N ALA A 121 -1.12 15.02 1.28
CA ALA A 121 -0.94 13.61 0.96
C ALA A 121 -2.16 12.79 1.36
N PHE A 122 -2.71 13.06 2.53
CA PHE A 122 -3.87 12.33 3.01
C PHE A 122 -5.10 12.62 2.16
N ASN A 123 -5.29 13.87 1.77
CA ASN A 123 -6.45 14.25 0.97
C ASN A 123 -6.40 13.66 -0.43
N GLU A 124 -5.19 13.44 -0.97
CA GLU A 124 -5.06 12.82 -2.28
C GLU A 124 -5.50 11.37 -2.26
N MET A 125 -5.61 10.77 -1.09
CA MET A 125 -6.12 9.41 -0.96
C MET A 125 -7.64 9.35 -0.95
N GLU A 126 -8.31 10.51 -0.91
CA GLU A 126 -9.76 10.50 -0.92
C GLU A 126 -10.28 10.06 -2.27
N VAL A 127 -11.27 9.20 -2.21
CA VAL A 127 -11.91 8.71 -3.40
C VAL A 127 -12.75 9.81 -3.98
N THR A 128 -12.43 10.25 -5.15
CA THR A 128 -13.34 11.06 -5.92
C THR A 128 -14.28 10.10 -6.59
N THR A 129 -15.30 9.78 -5.90
CA THR A 129 -16.33 9.02 -6.56
C THR A 129 -17.25 9.97 -7.22
N LYS A 130 -17.43 9.89 -7.54
CA LYS A 130 -18.38 10.30 -7.90
C LYS A 130 -18.86 10.26 -8.46
#